data_9ecf0173888e10af93df77798bef60a0
#
_entry.id   9ecf0173888e10af93df77798bef60a0
#
_cell.length_a   1.000
_cell.length_b   1.000
_cell.length_c   1.000
_cell.angle_alpha   90.00
_cell.angle_beta   90.00
_cell.angle_gamma   90.00
#
_symmetry.space_group_name_H-M   'P 1'
#
loop_
_entity.id
_entity.type
_entity.pdbx_description
1 polymer ?
#
loop_
_entity_poly.entity_id
_entity_poly.type
_entity_poly.pdbx_seq_one_letter_code
_entity_poly.pdbx_strand_id
1 'polypeptide(L)'
;NGAGSTVVMEAMRILAASGLKPRRTIRIALWTGEEQGLLGSRGYVAKNLGTIGDGSDAAVFGALQGQKQPITKKPAHDKFAAYYNLDNGTGQIRGIYLQGNEQLRSTFKDWLTPYKDWNATTVTISDTSGTDHLPFVALGLPGFQFIQDPIEYFTRSWHTTQDVSDRILEEDLKRSAVIMATFAYNSAMSDQKLARKDSPSALNASQLPGFDFRSELDEINF
;
A
#
# COMPACT_ATOMS: atom_id res chain seq x y z
N ASN A 1 5.49 -12.92 1.07
CA ASN A 1 6.42 -11.94 0.46
C ASN A 1 6.77 -12.24 -1.00
N GLY A 2 6.80 -13.50 -1.41
CA GLY A 2 7.12 -13.86 -2.80
C GLY A 2 6.11 -13.29 -3.80
N ALA A 3 4.82 -13.35 -3.50
CA ALA A 3 3.76 -12.82 -4.35
C ALA A 3 3.92 -11.31 -4.59
N GLY A 4 3.97 -10.51 -3.54
CA GLY A 4 4.12 -9.05 -3.65
C GLY A 4 5.42 -8.63 -4.33
N SER A 5 6.55 -9.27 -3.97
CA SER A 5 7.85 -9.00 -4.60
C SER A 5 7.81 -9.29 -6.10
N THR A 6 7.22 -10.42 -6.51
CA THR A 6 7.07 -10.78 -7.92
C THR A 6 6.21 -9.76 -8.67
N VAL A 7 5.08 -9.36 -8.09
CA VAL A 7 4.17 -8.38 -8.69
C VAL A 7 4.86 -7.03 -8.93
N VAL A 8 5.58 -6.49 -7.94
CA VAL A 8 6.23 -5.18 -8.11
C VAL A 8 7.41 -5.24 -9.08
N MET A 9 8.15 -6.36 -9.13
CA MET A 9 9.21 -6.57 -10.11
C MET A 9 8.64 -6.66 -11.52
N GLU A 10 7.56 -7.42 -11.72
CA GLU A 10 6.89 -7.53 -13.02
C GLU A 10 6.24 -6.21 -13.45
N ALA A 11 5.63 -5.46 -12.54
CA ALA A 11 5.12 -4.12 -12.83
C ALA A 11 6.23 -3.19 -13.35
N MET A 12 7.43 -3.24 -12.77
CA MET A 12 8.57 -2.46 -13.27
C MET A 12 9.06 -2.96 -14.63
N ARG A 13 9.04 -4.28 -14.86
CA ARG A 13 9.37 -4.84 -16.18
C ARG A 13 8.40 -4.37 -17.25
N ILE A 14 7.08 -4.39 -16.96
CA ILE A 14 6.02 -3.88 -17.85
C ILE A 14 6.29 -2.42 -18.20
N LEU A 15 6.52 -1.57 -17.20
CA LEU A 15 6.80 -0.16 -17.39
C LEU A 15 8.07 0.09 -18.23
N ALA A 16 9.12 -0.67 -17.99
CA ALA A 16 10.36 -0.56 -18.77
C ALA A 16 10.17 -1.02 -20.22
N ALA A 17 9.47 -2.14 -20.43
CA ALA A 17 9.24 -2.70 -21.77
C ALA A 17 8.25 -1.89 -22.61
N SER A 18 7.34 -1.13 -21.97
CA SER A 18 6.33 -0.33 -22.68
C SER A 18 6.93 0.86 -23.46
N GLY A 19 8.16 1.26 -23.17
CA GLY A 19 8.77 2.47 -23.75
C GLY A 19 8.19 3.78 -23.24
N LEU A 20 7.19 3.74 -22.32
CA LEU A 20 6.59 4.92 -21.73
C LEU A 20 7.61 5.69 -20.87
N LYS A 21 7.52 7.00 -20.91
CA LYS A 21 8.41 7.89 -20.14
C LYS A 21 7.62 8.61 -19.05
N PRO A 22 7.68 8.13 -17.81
CA PRO A 22 6.99 8.79 -16.71
C PRO A 22 7.63 10.14 -16.39
N ARG A 23 6.79 11.14 -16.08
CA ARG A 23 7.25 12.48 -15.68
C ARG A 23 7.94 12.50 -14.30
N ARG A 24 7.60 11.53 -13.43
CA ARG A 24 8.22 11.35 -12.12
C ARG A 24 8.93 10.01 -12.06
N THR A 25 9.99 9.96 -11.30
CA THR A 25 10.72 8.72 -11.04
C THR A 25 9.82 7.71 -10.35
N ILE A 26 9.69 6.52 -10.94
CA ILE A 26 9.06 5.35 -10.31
C ILE A 26 10.17 4.49 -9.71
N ARG A 27 9.99 4.04 -8.48
CA ARG A 27 10.93 3.18 -7.76
C ARG A 27 10.23 1.94 -7.28
N ILE A 28 10.92 0.82 -7.35
CA ILE A 28 10.57 -0.40 -6.65
C ILE A 28 11.29 -0.43 -5.31
N ALA A 29 10.64 -0.95 -4.28
CA ALA A 29 11.23 -1.22 -2.99
C ALA A 29 10.89 -2.64 -2.56
N LEU A 30 11.89 -3.41 -2.17
CA LEU A 30 11.77 -4.71 -1.55
C LEU A 30 12.28 -4.56 -0.12
N TRP A 31 11.38 -4.54 0.83
CA TRP A 31 11.71 -4.24 2.21
C TRP A 31 12.27 -5.46 2.93
N THR A 32 13.23 -5.22 3.83
CA THR A 32 13.74 -6.22 4.75
C THR A 32 13.23 -5.96 6.16
N GLY A 33 13.06 -7.03 6.96
CA GLY A 33 12.65 -6.90 8.35
C GLY A 33 11.24 -6.36 8.53
N GLU A 34 10.32 -6.67 7.62
CA GLU A 34 8.91 -6.33 7.74
C GLU A 34 8.32 -7.00 8.97
N GLU A 35 8.48 -8.31 9.11
CA GLU A 35 8.01 -9.15 10.22
C GLU A 35 8.60 -8.76 11.59
N GLN A 36 9.74 -8.07 11.60
CA GLN A 36 10.37 -7.57 12.82
C GLN A 36 9.94 -6.14 13.16
N GLY A 37 8.89 -5.63 12.56
CA GLY A 37 8.32 -4.30 12.83
C GLY A 37 8.64 -3.25 11.78
N LEU A 38 8.51 -3.60 10.50
CA LEU A 38 8.63 -2.70 9.33
C LEU A 38 10.00 -2.00 9.25
N LEU A 39 11.07 -2.70 9.64
CA LEU A 39 12.39 -2.07 9.82
C LEU A 39 12.91 -1.38 8.55
N GLY A 40 12.76 -2.03 7.39
CA GLY A 40 13.24 -1.51 6.11
C GLY A 40 12.49 -0.26 5.66
N SER A 41 11.17 -0.30 5.64
CA SER A 41 10.35 0.84 5.22
C SER A 41 10.45 2.02 6.19
N ARG A 42 10.47 1.77 7.49
CA ARG A 42 10.69 2.79 8.52
C ARG A 42 12.06 3.44 8.40
N GLY A 43 13.11 2.64 8.25
CA GLY A 43 14.46 3.14 8.02
C GLY A 43 14.57 4.00 6.76
N TYR A 44 13.92 3.58 5.67
CA TYR A 44 13.89 4.35 4.43
C TYR A 44 13.15 5.68 4.61
N VAL A 45 11.97 5.68 5.24
CA VAL A 45 11.18 6.88 5.50
C VAL A 45 11.97 7.84 6.37
N ALA A 46 12.53 7.37 7.48
CA ALA A 46 13.34 8.19 8.39
C ALA A 46 14.58 8.77 7.70
N LYS A 47 15.26 7.97 6.88
CA LYS A 47 16.47 8.41 6.17
C LYS A 47 16.20 9.43 5.08
N ASN A 48 15.09 9.30 4.34
CA ASN A 48 14.88 10.04 3.10
C ASN A 48 13.76 11.07 3.15
N LEU A 49 12.68 10.82 3.90
CA LEU A 49 11.45 11.60 3.84
C LEU A 49 11.21 12.44 5.09
N GLY A 50 11.52 11.93 6.26
CA GLY A 50 11.33 12.66 7.51
C GLY A 50 11.19 11.75 8.72
N THR A 51 11.07 12.36 9.89
CA THR A 51 10.88 11.67 11.17
C THR A 51 9.65 12.19 11.91
N ILE A 52 9.11 11.36 12.80
CA ILE A 52 7.97 11.66 13.65
C ILE A 52 8.47 11.67 15.09
N GLY A 53 8.12 12.69 15.86
CA GLY A 53 8.55 12.86 17.24
C GLY A 53 10.09 12.85 17.33
N ASP A 54 10.61 12.02 18.22
CA ASP A 54 12.05 11.78 18.42
C ASP A 54 12.63 10.78 17.42
N GLY A 55 11.83 10.26 16.50
CA GLY A 55 12.24 9.24 15.53
C GLY A 55 12.19 7.81 16.07
N SER A 56 11.73 7.61 17.30
CA SER A 56 11.60 6.29 17.89
C SER A 56 10.42 5.50 17.32
N ASP A 57 10.45 4.20 17.53
CA ASP A 57 9.35 3.31 17.20
C ASP A 57 8.06 3.71 17.91
N ALA A 58 8.18 4.09 19.17
CA ALA A 58 7.04 4.54 19.97
C ALA A 58 6.38 5.79 19.37
N ALA A 59 7.15 6.74 18.84
CA ALA A 59 6.62 7.90 18.18
C ALA A 59 5.87 7.55 16.88
N VAL A 60 6.41 6.64 16.07
CA VAL A 60 5.77 6.18 14.83
C VAL A 60 4.46 5.44 15.13
N PHE A 61 4.49 4.45 16.03
CA PHE A 61 3.28 3.72 16.41
C PHE A 61 2.26 4.60 17.13
N GLY A 62 2.70 5.54 17.95
CA GLY A 62 1.82 6.54 18.56
C GLY A 62 1.10 7.40 17.52
N ALA A 63 1.81 7.83 16.47
CA ALA A 63 1.20 8.59 15.38
C ALA A 63 0.15 7.77 14.61
N LEU A 64 0.42 6.48 14.37
CA LEU A 64 -0.54 5.56 13.75
C LEU A 64 -1.79 5.35 14.61
N GLN A 65 -1.67 5.46 15.93
CA GLN A 65 -2.78 5.41 16.88
C GLN A 65 -3.46 6.77 17.11
N GLY A 66 -3.14 7.76 16.28
CA GLY A 66 -3.77 9.11 16.36
C GLY A 66 -3.13 10.07 17.36
N GLN A 67 -2.02 9.73 17.98
CA GLN A 67 -1.28 10.67 18.82
C GLN A 67 -0.64 11.75 17.96
N LYS A 68 -0.86 13.01 18.32
CA LYS A 68 -0.22 14.13 17.65
C LYS A 68 1.28 14.14 17.96
N GLN A 69 2.09 13.99 16.94
CA GLN A 69 3.53 14.03 17.01
C GLN A 69 4.09 15.09 16.05
N PRO A 70 5.13 15.82 16.42
CA PRO A 70 5.77 16.75 15.50
C PRO A 70 6.43 15.96 14.35
N ILE A 71 6.30 16.50 13.12
CA ILE A 71 6.93 15.91 11.94
C ILE A 71 8.11 16.79 11.52
N THR A 72 9.29 16.19 11.43
CA THR A 72 10.48 16.82 10.85
C THR A 72 10.65 16.33 9.42
N LYS A 73 10.31 17.21 8.46
CA LYS A 73 10.36 16.89 7.02
C LYS A 73 11.78 17.01 6.48
N LYS A 74 12.10 16.12 5.52
CA LYS A 74 13.31 16.24 4.68
C LYS A 74 12.95 16.75 3.27
N PRO A 75 13.91 17.23 2.47
CA PRO A 75 13.63 17.83 1.14
C PRO A 75 12.88 16.92 0.17
N ALA A 76 13.01 15.60 0.31
CA ALA A 76 12.29 14.65 -0.53
C ALA A 76 10.83 14.43 -0.10
N HIS A 77 10.45 14.82 1.13
CA HIS A 77 9.07 14.70 1.62
C HIS A 77 8.08 15.37 0.68
N ASP A 78 8.32 16.63 0.32
CA ASP A 78 7.38 17.38 -0.51
C ASP A 78 7.43 16.98 -1.99
N LYS A 79 8.48 16.25 -2.40
CA LYS A 79 8.60 15.67 -3.75
C LYS A 79 7.91 14.32 -3.87
N PHE A 80 7.61 13.65 -2.77
CA PHE A 80 7.00 12.33 -2.75
C PHE A 80 5.56 12.38 -3.30
N ALA A 81 5.21 11.48 -4.20
CA ALA A 81 3.90 11.44 -4.86
C ALA A 81 2.97 10.39 -4.24
N ALA A 82 3.38 9.13 -4.20
CA ALA A 82 2.61 8.03 -3.62
C ALA A 82 3.51 6.81 -3.35
N TYR A 83 3.03 5.92 -2.49
CA TYR A 83 3.54 4.57 -2.27
C TYR A 83 2.38 3.57 -2.36
N TYR A 84 2.60 2.48 -3.06
CA TYR A 84 1.64 1.39 -3.22
C TYR A 84 2.25 0.10 -2.70
N ASN A 85 1.54 -0.54 -1.78
CA ASN A 85 1.94 -1.78 -1.13
C ASN A 85 1.07 -2.96 -1.59
N LEU A 86 1.64 -4.15 -1.59
CA LEU A 86 0.94 -5.39 -1.89
C LEU A 86 1.50 -6.50 -1.00
N ASP A 87 0.78 -6.85 0.05
CA ASP A 87 1.32 -7.75 1.07
C ASP A 87 0.28 -8.68 1.73
N ASN A 88 -1.02 -8.45 1.57
CA ASN A 88 -2.05 -9.19 2.28
C ASN A 88 -2.85 -10.09 1.33
N GLY A 89 -2.27 -11.21 0.93
CA GLY A 89 -2.94 -12.19 0.08
C GLY A 89 -2.04 -12.73 -1.01
N THR A 90 -2.52 -13.75 -1.71
CA THR A 90 -1.82 -14.43 -2.80
C THR A 90 -2.51 -14.27 -4.15
N GLY A 91 -3.77 -13.83 -4.16
CA GLY A 91 -4.58 -13.68 -5.35
C GLY A 91 -4.50 -12.31 -6.01
N GLN A 92 -5.33 -12.12 -7.03
CA GLN A 92 -5.33 -10.89 -7.81
C GLN A 92 -5.81 -9.69 -6.98
N ILE A 93 -5.42 -8.48 -7.41
CA ILE A 93 -5.93 -7.23 -6.86
C ILE A 93 -7.42 -7.08 -7.18
N ARG A 94 -8.23 -6.80 -6.15
CA ARG A 94 -9.67 -6.52 -6.23
C ARG A 94 -9.99 -5.04 -6.03
N GLY A 95 -9.05 -4.29 -5.48
CA GLY A 95 -9.26 -2.88 -5.19
C GLY A 95 -8.15 -2.28 -4.36
N ILE A 96 -8.47 -1.20 -3.66
CA ILE A 96 -7.49 -0.42 -2.88
C ILE A 96 -8.14 0.20 -1.65
N TYR A 97 -7.40 0.22 -0.54
CA TYR A 97 -7.74 0.97 0.66
C TYR A 97 -7.32 2.43 0.51
N LEU A 98 -8.22 3.36 0.79
CA LEU A 98 -7.93 4.81 0.75
C LEU A 98 -7.14 5.30 1.96
N GLN A 99 -6.98 4.48 2.98
CA GLN A 99 -6.33 4.85 4.25
C GLN A 99 -6.93 6.15 4.83
N GLY A 100 -8.28 6.25 4.80
CA GLY A 100 -9.02 7.40 5.25
C GLY A 100 -8.92 8.65 4.35
N ASN A 101 -8.31 8.57 3.16
CA ASN A 101 -8.17 9.71 2.24
C ASN A 101 -9.27 9.73 1.18
N GLU A 102 -10.47 10.13 1.57
CA GLU A 102 -11.65 10.15 0.71
C GLU A 102 -11.49 10.98 -0.57
N GLN A 103 -10.61 11.99 -0.56
CA GLN A 103 -10.35 12.85 -1.71
C GLN A 103 -9.88 12.08 -2.95
N LEU A 104 -9.36 10.88 -2.78
CA LEU A 104 -8.84 10.04 -3.87
C LEU A 104 -9.83 9.00 -4.41
N ARG A 105 -11.04 8.90 -3.84
CA ARG A 105 -12.03 7.90 -4.24
C ARG A 105 -12.35 7.93 -5.73
N SER A 106 -12.68 9.10 -6.27
CA SER A 106 -13.00 9.23 -7.70
C SER A 106 -11.80 8.85 -8.57
N THR A 107 -10.63 9.38 -8.24
CA THR A 107 -9.38 9.11 -8.97
C THR A 107 -9.08 7.62 -9.04
N PHE A 108 -9.16 6.91 -7.91
CA PHE A 108 -8.85 5.48 -7.90
C PHE A 108 -9.94 4.62 -8.53
N LYS A 109 -11.21 5.03 -8.44
CA LYS A 109 -12.28 4.40 -9.22
C LYS A 109 -12.04 4.52 -10.73
N ASP A 110 -11.65 5.70 -11.20
CA ASP A 110 -11.34 5.93 -12.61
C ASP A 110 -10.16 5.06 -13.07
N TRP A 111 -9.11 4.93 -12.24
CA TRP A 111 -7.94 4.09 -12.56
C TRP A 111 -8.25 2.59 -12.53
N LEU A 112 -9.25 2.16 -11.77
CA LEU A 112 -9.72 0.76 -11.75
C LEU A 112 -10.73 0.45 -12.85
N THR A 113 -11.35 1.46 -13.48
CA THR A 113 -12.38 1.24 -14.51
C THR A 113 -11.98 0.26 -15.62
N PRO A 114 -10.73 0.27 -16.15
CA PRO A 114 -10.32 -0.68 -17.18
C PRO A 114 -10.32 -2.14 -16.72
N TYR A 115 -10.33 -2.38 -15.42
CA TYR A 115 -10.19 -3.72 -14.80
C TYR A 115 -11.48 -4.25 -14.19
N LYS A 116 -12.63 -3.63 -14.53
CA LYS A 116 -13.94 -4.08 -14.03
C LYS A 116 -14.23 -5.55 -14.37
N ASP A 117 -13.81 -6.00 -15.54
CA ASP A 117 -14.02 -7.38 -15.99
C ASP A 117 -13.12 -8.39 -15.23
N TRP A 118 -12.13 -7.90 -14.49
CA TRP A 118 -11.35 -8.67 -13.51
C TRP A 118 -11.92 -8.55 -12.09
N ASN A 119 -13.08 -7.93 -11.92
CA ASN A 119 -13.67 -7.60 -10.61
C ASN A 119 -12.74 -6.76 -9.71
N ALA A 120 -11.86 -5.93 -10.28
CA ALA A 120 -10.99 -5.03 -9.55
C ALA A 120 -11.64 -3.64 -9.46
N THR A 121 -12.68 -3.51 -8.63
CA THR A 121 -13.54 -2.30 -8.59
C THR A 121 -13.70 -1.70 -7.19
N THR A 122 -13.20 -2.37 -6.17
CA THR A 122 -13.39 -1.97 -4.77
C THR A 122 -12.50 -0.78 -4.42
N VAL A 123 -13.10 0.30 -3.93
CA VAL A 123 -12.40 1.44 -3.35
C VAL A 123 -13.07 1.74 -2.01
N THR A 124 -12.41 1.37 -0.93
CA THR A 124 -12.92 1.56 0.44
C THR A 124 -12.22 2.69 1.16
N ILE A 125 -12.96 3.43 2.00
CA ILE A 125 -12.41 4.45 2.88
C ILE A 125 -11.58 3.86 4.01
N SER A 126 -11.77 2.57 4.30
CA SER A 126 -11.14 1.87 5.40
C SER A 126 -9.63 2.00 5.39
N ASP A 127 -9.06 1.90 6.56
CA ASP A 127 -7.64 1.71 6.78
C ASP A 127 -7.36 0.21 6.88
N THR A 128 -6.20 -0.22 6.40
CA THR A 128 -5.61 -1.50 6.79
C THR A 128 -4.30 -1.26 7.52
N SER A 129 -3.88 -2.21 8.34
CA SER A 129 -2.70 -2.07 9.18
C SER A 129 -1.70 -3.19 8.93
N GLY A 130 -0.59 -3.20 9.66
CA GLY A 130 0.33 -4.32 9.77
C GLY A 130 1.38 -4.44 8.67
N THR A 131 1.52 -3.48 7.74
CA THR A 131 2.50 -3.60 6.66
C THR A 131 3.12 -2.25 6.21
N ASP A 132 4.03 -2.30 5.25
CA ASP A 132 5.04 -1.27 4.91
C ASP A 132 4.51 0.07 4.39
N HIS A 133 3.21 0.22 4.12
CA HIS A 133 2.63 1.54 3.80
C HIS A 133 2.52 2.44 5.05
N LEU A 134 2.44 1.85 6.24
CA LEU A 134 2.20 2.57 7.49
C LEU A 134 3.24 3.66 7.83
N PRO A 135 4.55 3.45 7.66
CA PRO A 135 5.53 4.51 7.91
C PRO A 135 5.32 5.75 7.04
N PHE A 136 4.84 5.57 5.81
CA PHE A 136 4.50 6.68 4.91
C PHE A 136 3.24 7.41 5.40
N VAL A 137 2.19 6.65 5.73
CA VAL A 137 0.92 7.20 6.26
C VAL A 137 1.17 7.96 7.56
N ALA A 138 1.97 7.44 8.47
CA ALA A 138 2.32 8.09 9.73
C ALA A 138 3.01 9.45 9.52
N LEU A 139 3.79 9.59 8.44
CA LEU A 139 4.45 10.84 8.05
C LEU A 139 3.52 11.80 7.26
N GLY A 140 2.22 11.45 7.10
CA GLY A 140 1.25 12.22 6.31
C GLY A 140 1.45 12.12 4.80
N LEU A 141 2.15 11.08 4.34
CA LEU A 141 2.38 10.81 2.93
C LEU A 141 1.34 9.85 2.35
N PRO A 142 1.00 9.96 1.06
CA PRO A 142 0.09 9.03 0.41
C PRO A 142 0.71 7.63 0.33
N GLY A 143 0.31 6.74 1.23
CA GLY A 143 0.68 5.33 1.27
C GLY A 143 -0.59 4.48 1.24
N PHE A 144 -0.63 3.47 0.37
CA PHE A 144 -1.83 2.67 0.11
C PHE A 144 -1.49 1.20 0.07
N GLN A 145 -2.44 0.38 0.52
CA GLN A 145 -2.42 -1.08 0.38
C GLN A 145 -3.50 -1.47 -0.63
N PHE A 146 -3.16 -2.36 -1.55
CA PHE A 146 -4.17 -2.98 -2.41
C PHE A 146 -4.93 -4.07 -1.67
N ILE A 147 -6.19 -4.26 -2.07
CA ILE A 147 -7.03 -5.37 -1.62
C ILE A 147 -6.75 -6.54 -2.56
N GLN A 148 -6.42 -7.70 -2.02
CA GLN A 148 -6.16 -8.92 -2.77
C GLN A 148 -7.18 -10.01 -2.41
N ASP A 149 -7.46 -10.91 -3.35
CA ASP A 149 -8.10 -12.17 -3.02
C ASP A 149 -7.19 -12.96 -2.05
N PRO A 150 -7.69 -13.34 -0.89
CA PRO A 150 -6.86 -13.97 0.12
C PRO A 150 -6.39 -15.40 -0.26
N ILE A 151 -7.15 -16.15 -1.05
CA ILE A 151 -6.84 -17.54 -1.49
C ILE A 151 -6.18 -18.35 -0.35
N GLU A 152 -6.94 -18.61 0.70
CA GLU A 152 -6.49 -19.32 1.91
C GLU A 152 -5.33 -18.61 2.67
N TYR A 153 -5.03 -17.34 2.36
CA TYR A 153 -3.94 -16.63 3.02
C TYR A 153 -4.13 -16.61 4.55
N PHE A 154 -5.23 -16.05 5.04
CA PHE A 154 -5.51 -15.95 6.47
C PHE A 154 -5.88 -17.28 7.15
N THR A 155 -6.29 -18.29 6.38
CA THR A 155 -6.77 -19.56 6.90
C THR A 155 -5.71 -20.66 6.90
N ARG A 156 -4.67 -20.51 6.08
CA ARG A 156 -3.67 -21.57 5.88
C ARG A 156 -2.22 -21.11 5.77
N SER A 157 -1.93 -20.12 4.91
CA SER A 157 -0.54 -19.85 4.55
C SER A 157 0.11 -18.80 5.46
N TRP A 158 -0.62 -17.77 5.89
CA TRP A 158 -0.05 -16.67 6.66
C TRP A 158 0.63 -17.15 7.94
N HIS A 159 1.92 -16.86 8.07
CA HIS A 159 2.79 -17.24 9.21
C HIS A 159 2.83 -18.74 9.50
N THR A 160 2.70 -19.59 8.48
CA THR A 160 2.77 -21.04 8.63
C THR A 160 3.77 -21.68 7.67
N THR A 161 4.12 -22.93 7.90
CA THR A 161 4.95 -23.74 6.99
C THR A 161 4.24 -24.14 5.70
N GLN A 162 2.96 -23.79 5.55
CA GLN A 162 2.20 -24.00 4.32
C GLN A 162 2.26 -22.80 3.36
N ASP A 163 3.04 -21.77 3.69
CA ASP A 163 3.33 -20.65 2.79
C ASP A 163 4.37 -21.10 1.75
N VAL A 164 3.86 -21.77 0.72
CA VAL A 164 4.65 -22.37 -0.37
C VAL A 164 4.15 -21.85 -1.72
N SER A 165 5.04 -21.89 -2.72
CA SER A 165 4.78 -21.35 -4.06
C SER A 165 3.59 -21.96 -4.78
N ASP A 166 3.19 -23.19 -4.44
CA ASP A 166 2.07 -23.91 -5.06
C ASP A 166 0.72 -23.23 -4.83
N ARG A 167 0.66 -22.27 -3.91
CA ARG A 167 -0.56 -21.49 -3.61
C ARG A 167 -0.69 -20.24 -4.44
N ILE A 168 0.30 -19.93 -5.24
CA ILE A 168 0.33 -18.75 -6.10
C ILE A 168 -0.28 -19.08 -7.46
N LEU A 169 -1.25 -18.26 -7.90
CA LEU A 169 -1.85 -18.37 -9.22
C LEU A 169 -1.18 -17.39 -10.17
N GLU A 170 -0.52 -17.90 -11.20
CA GLU A 170 0.25 -17.10 -12.16
C GLU A 170 -0.56 -15.96 -12.78
N GLU A 171 -1.79 -16.26 -13.22
CA GLU A 171 -2.67 -15.27 -13.84
C GLU A 171 -3.07 -14.13 -12.88
N ASP A 172 -3.24 -14.44 -11.60
CA ASP A 172 -3.57 -13.45 -10.58
C ASP A 172 -2.40 -12.48 -10.35
N LEU A 173 -1.16 -13.00 -10.33
CA LEU A 173 0.03 -12.17 -10.23
C LEU A 173 0.22 -11.29 -11.47
N LYS A 174 -0.01 -11.82 -12.68
CA LYS A 174 0.04 -11.04 -13.92
C LYS A 174 -0.93 -9.87 -13.90
N ARG A 175 -2.20 -10.14 -13.55
CA ARG A 175 -3.24 -9.10 -13.43
C ARG A 175 -2.87 -8.06 -12.38
N SER A 176 -2.39 -8.50 -11.24
CA SER A 176 -1.93 -7.61 -10.16
C SER A 176 -0.77 -6.72 -10.61
N ALA A 177 0.18 -7.26 -11.36
CA ALA A 177 1.30 -6.50 -11.89
C ALA A 177 0.85 -5.41 -12.87
N VAL A 178 -0.14 -5.69 -13.73
CA VAL A 178 -0.71 -4.69 -14.65
C VAL A 178 -1.40 -3.57 -13.87
N ILE A 179 -2.21 -3.89 -12.86
CA ILE A 179 -2.88 -2.89 -12.02
C ILE A 179 -1.85 -2.04 -11.25
N MET A 180 -0.85 -2.68 -10.65
CA MET A 180 0.25 -1.99 -9.95
C MET A 180 0.99 -1.03 -10.88
N ALA A 181 1.36 -1.48 -12.08
CA ALA A 181 2.02 -0.66 -13.09
C ALA A 181 1.16 0.55 -13.48
N THR A 182 -0.15 0.35 -13.66
CA THR A 182 -1.10 1.42 -13.98
C THR A 182 -1.17 2.49 -12.89
N PHE A 183 -1.30 2.09 -11.63
CA PHE A 183 -1.34 3.04 -10.51
C PHE A 183 -0.02 3.82 -10.37
N ALA A 184 1.11 3.13 -10.48
CA ALA A 184 2.42 3.75 -10.45
C ALA A 184 2.60 4.76 -11.61
N TYR A 185 2.22 4.37 -12.83
CA TYR A 185 2.33 5.22 -14.00
C TYR A 185 1.39 6.43 -13.93
N ASN A 186 0.12 6.22 -13.59
CA ASN A 186 -0.86 7.31 -13.47
C ASN A 186 -0.43 8.33 -12.40
N SER A 187 0.07 7.88 -11.26
CA SER A 187 0.63 8.77 -10.24
C SER A 187 1.85 9.55 -10.74
N ALA A 188 2.68 8.91 -11.56
CA ALA A 188 3.85 9.55 -12.13
C ALA A 188 3.50 10.55 -13.23
N MET A 189 2.37 10.37 -13.93
CA MET A 189 1.91 11.21 -15.03
C MET A 189 0.92 12.29 -14.64
N SER A 190 0.23 12.17 -13.50
CA SER A 190 -0.74 13.16 -13.03
C SER A 190 -0.13 14.56 -12.96
N ASP A 191 -0.89 15.59 -13.36
CA ASP A 191 -0.40 16.97 -13.34
C ASP A 191 -0.07 17.42 -11.92
N GLN A 192 -0.93 17.08 -10.99
CA GLN A 192 -0.70 17.29 -9.56
C GLN A 192 -0.37 15.96 -8.86
N LYS A 193 0.37 16.04 -7.76
CA LYS A 193 0.55 14.90 -6.87
C LYS A 193 -0.78 14.53 -6.22
N LEU A 194 -0.94 13.26 -5.84
CA LEU A 194 -2.11 12.82 -5.12
C LEU A 194 -2.32 13.66 -3.85
N ALA A 195 -3.60 13.99 -3.58
CA ALA A 195 -3.98 14.72 -2.39
C ALA A 195 -3.46 14.00 -1.13
N ARG A 196 -2.93 14.77 -0.21
CA ARG A 196 -2.51 14.28 1.10
C ARG A 196 -3.64 14.42 2.10
N LYS A 197 -3.72 13.49 3.01
CA LYS A 197 -4.59 13.61 4.18
C LYS A 197 -4.06 14.77 5.04
N ASP A 198 -4.92 15.71 5.40
CA ASP A 198 -4.52 16.98 6.04
C ASP A 198 -3.91 16.82 7.43
N SER A 199 -3.97 15.64 8.04
CA SER A 199 -3.23 15.32 9.27
C SER A 199 -3.23 13.82 9.56
N PRO A 200 -2.11 13.22 10.03
CA PRO A 200 -2.10 11.88 10.62
C PRO A 200 -3.03 11.75 11.83
N SER A 201 -3.38 12.87 12.48
CA SER A 201 -4.32 12.91 13.62
C SER A 201 -5.79 12.68 13.28
N ALA A 202 -6.12 12.49 12.00
CA ALA A 202 -7.47 12.11 11.58
C ALA A 202 -7.69 10.58 11.54
N LEU A 203 -6.65 9.77 11.76
CA LEU A 203 -6.81 8.37 12.14
C LEU A 203 -7.34 8.37 13.58
N ASN A 204 -8.66 8.33 13.74
CA ASN A 204 -9.24 8.10 15.07
C ASN A 204 -8.80 6.70 15.52
N ALA A 205 -8.24 6.61 16.73
CA ALA A 205 -7.88 5.32 17.34
C ALA A 205 -9.08 4.35 17.45
N SER A 206 -10.31 4.87 17.38
CA SER A 206 -11.55 4.10 17.27
C SER A 206 -11.80 3.51 15.87
N GLN A 207 -11.02 3.86 14.86
CA GLN A 207 -11.09 3.36 13.49
C GLN A 207 -9.93 2.42 13.14
N LEU A 208 -9.03 2.15 14.09
CA LEU A 208 -8.19 0.97 14.05
C LEU A 208 -9.03 -0.14 14.69
N PRO A 209 -9.80 -0.95 13.94
CA PRO A 209 -10.35 -2.14 14.51
C PRO A 209 -9.16 -2.94 15.03
N GLY A 210 -9.22 -3.32 16.30
CA GLY A 210 -8.39 -4.41 16.75
C GLY A 210 -8.57 -5.50 15.69
N PHE A 211 -7.48 -5.99 15.13
CA PHE A 211 -7.35 -6.88 14.00
C PHE A 211 -8.43 -7.97 14.03
N ASP A 212 -9.63 -7.70 13.50
CA ASP A 212 -10.70 -8.67 13.32
C ASP A 212 -10.80 -8.98 11.83
N PHE A 213 -10.02 -9.98 11.43
CA PHE A 213 -10.03 -10.51 10.07
C PHE A 213 -11.41 -10.96 9.57
N ARG A 214 -12.37 -11.15 10.44
CA ARG A 214 -13.73 -11.60 10.07
C ARG A 214 -14.55 -10.47 9.47
N SER A 215 -14.35 -9.24 9.95
CA SER A 215 -15.09 -8.09 9.39
C SER A 215 -14.61 -7.71 8.00
N GLU A 216 -13.33 -7.98 7.67
CA GLU A 216 -12.80 -7.71 6.32
C GLU A 216 -13.24 -8.78 5.30
N LEU A 217 -13.49 -10.02 5.75
CA LEU A 217 -13.97 -11.09 4.88
C LEU A 217 -15.45 -10.94 4.53
N ASP A 218 -16.25 -10.29 5.39
CA ASP A 218 -17.69 -10.06 5.15
C ASP A 218 -17.93 -8.89 4.16
N GLU A 219 -16.97 -7.99 3.95
CA GLU A 219 -17.04 -6.92 2.96
C GLU A 219 -16.58 -7.38 1.55
N ILE A 220 -15.86 -8.48 1.47
CA ILE A 220 -15.49 -9.13 0.21
C ILE A 220 -16.55 -10.17 -0.11
N ASN A 221 -17.68 -9.74 -0.71
CA ASN A 221 -18.64 -10.67 -1.26
C ASN A 221 -17.98 -11.50 -2.36
N PHE A 222 -17.76 -12.78 -2.06
CA PHE A 222 -17.39 -13.83 -3.01
C PHE A 222 -18.61 -14.30 -3.80
#